data_0c56ba284721e7a7ccac9cc41433f0a9
#
_entry.id   0c56ba284721e7a7ccac9cc41433f0a9
#
_cell.length_a   1.000
_cell.length_b   1.000
_cell.length_c   1.000
_cell.angle_alpha   90.00
_cell.angle_beta   90.00
_cell.angle_gamma   90.00
#
_symmetry.space_group_name_H-M   'P 1'
#
loop_
_entity.id
_entity.type
_entity.pdbx_description
1 polymer ?
#
loop_
_entity_poly.entity_id
_entity_poly.type
_entity_poly.pdbx_seq_one_letter_code
_entity_poly.pdbx_strand_id
1 'polypeptide(L)'
;MATRYDAVVIGAGPAGEGAAMKLVKEGRRVAVIDQLGEVGGNCAHVGTIPSKALRQTVYNLMRFRRDPLLSRMADIRSVPLSQVLARAHKVIETQVSTHHRFFERNDVDLYFGQARFEEPNLISVLTPEGITERIGFEHAVIATGSRPYQPADIDFN
;
A
#
# COMPACT_ATOMS: atom_id res chain seq x y z
N MET A 1 -0.56 24.64 17.07
CA MET A 1 0.91 24.43 16.89
C MET A 1 1.07 23.23 15.98
N ALA A 2 2.01 23.27 15.02
CA ALA A 2 2.28 22.10 14.17
C ALA A 2 2.95 20.98 14.98
N THR A 3 2.48 19.75 14.80
CA THR A 3 3.14 18.58 15.37
C THR A 3 4.52 18.43 14.73
N ARG A 4 5.55 18.10 15.52
CA ARG A 4 6.94 18.03 15.03
C ARG A 4 7.49 16.62 15.10
N TYR A 5 8.22 16.21 14.07
CA TYR A 5 8.88 14.91 13.92
C TYR A 5 10.37 15.10 13.61
N ASP A 6 11.18 14.08 13.93
CA ASP A 6 12.56 14.03 13.46
C ASP A 6 12.60 13.80 11.95
N ALA A 7 11.68 12.97 11.44
CA ALA A 7 11.58 12.71 10.01
C ALA A 7 10.14 12.54 9.54
N VAL A 8 9.86 12.99 8.32
CA VAL A 8 8.65 12.66 7.56
C VAL A 8 9.02 11.79 6.36
N VAL A 9 8.18 10.80 6.08
CA VAL A 9 8.31 9.92 4.91
C VAL A 9 7.09 10.12 4.03
N ILE A 10 7.29 10.48 2.77
CA ILE A 10 6.21 10.72 1.81
C ILE A 10 6.06 9.49 0.92
N GLY A 11 5.00 8.74 1.15
CA GLY A 11 4.67 7.46 0.52
C GLY A 11 4.78 6.28 1.49
N ALA A 12 3.68 5.54 1.68
CA ALA A 12 3.58 4.34 2.54
C ALA A 12 3.77 3.03 1.76
N GLY A 13 4.44 3.07 0.61
CA GLY A 13 4.87 1.89 -0.13
C GLY A 13 6.09 1.21 0.50
N PRO A 14 6.60 0.11 -0.09
CA PRO A 14 7.71 -0.67 0.47
C PRO A 14 8.97 0.15 0.79
N ALA A 15 9.29 1.15 -0.04
CA ALA A 15 10.45 2.02 0.19
C ALA A 15 10.24 2.93 1.40
N GLY A 16 9.04 3.55 1.52
CA GLY A 16 8.70 4.41 2.65
C GLY A 16 8.59 3.64 3.96
N GLU A 17 7.96 2.46 3.95
CA GLU A 17 7.89 1.57 5.11
C GLU A 17 9.30 1.20 5.59
N GLY A 18 10.18 0.78 4.67
CA GLY A 18 11.56 0.44 5.00
C GLY A 18 12.33 1.61 5.62
N ALA A 19 12.16 2.82 5.08
CA ALA A 19 12.77 4.04 5.60
C ALA A 19 12.23 4.39 6.99
N ALA A 20 10.90 4.39 7.18
CA ALA A 20 10.26 4.67 8.45
C ALA A 20 10.72 3.70 9.54
N MET A 21 10.71 2.40 9.26
CA MET A 21 11.14 1.38 10.21
C MET A 21 12.61 1.49 10.59
N LYS A 22 13.48 1.90 9.66
CA LYS A 22 14.89 2.13 9.96
C LYS A 22 15.06 3.32 10.90
N LEU A 23 14.38 4.41 10.64
CA LEU A 23 14.42 5.63 11.46
C LEU A 23 13.89 5.38 12.88
N VAL A 24 12.76 4.70 13.01
CA VAL A 24 12.18 4.35 14.32
C VAL A 24 13.12 3.47 15.14
N LYS A 25 13.78 2.49 14.51
CA LYS A 25 14.77 1.64 15.20
C LYS A 25 15.98 2.43 15.72
N GLU A 26 16.24 3.59 15.17
CA GLU A 26 17.25 4.54 15.65
C GLU A 26 16.70 5.55 16.67
N GLY A 27 15.48 5.32 17.16
CA GLY A 27 14.83 6.15 18.18
C GLY A 27 14.29 7.48 17.66
N ARG A 28 14.06 7.60 16.33
CA ARG A 28 13.51 8.81 15.72
C ARG A 28 11.98 8.79 15.74
N ARG A 29 11.38 9.94 16.02
CA ARG A 29 9.94 10.15 15.86
C ARG A 29 9.61 10.39 14.39
N VAL A 30 8.77 9.52 13.81
CA VAL A 30 8.51 9.47 12.36
C VAL A 30 7.03 9.61 12.06
N ALA A 31 6.71 10.45 11.06
CA ALA A 31 5.40 10.44 10.41
C ALA A 31 5.53 9.92 8.99
N VAL A 32 4.54 9.15 8.53
CA VAL A 32 4.40 8.70 7.14
C VAL A 32 3.16 9.34 6.55
N ILE A 33 3.29 9.90 5.35
CA ILE A 33 2.19 10.58 4.64
C ILE A 33 1.93 9.83 3.34
N ASP A 34 0.68 9.40 3.09
CA ASP A 34 0.29 8.76 1.83
C ASP A 34 -1.00 9.35 1.27
N GLN A 35 -1.02 9.59 -0.04
CA GLN A 35 -2.17 10.22 -0.72
C GLN A 35 -3.29 9.23 -1.06
N LEU A 36 -3.03 7.92 -1.06
CA LEU A 36 -4.00 6.90 -1.48
C LEU A 36 -4.95 6.47 -0.35
N GLY A 37 -4.74 6.97 0.86
CA GLY A 37 -5.57 6.62 2.01
C GLY A 37 -5.33 5.23 2.59
N GLU A 38 -4.39 4.47 2.02
CA GLU A 38 -4.03 3.12 2.48
C GLU A 38 -2.53 2.85 2.33
N VAL A 39 -1.99 2.04 3.23
CA VAL A 39 -0.58 1.66 3.22
C VAL A 39 -0.29 0.51 2.23
N GLY A 40 0.98 0.35 1.84
CA GLY A 40 1.44 -0.74 0.96
C GLY A 40 1.73 -0.32 -0.47
N GLY A 41 1.25 0.86 -0.90
CA GLY A 41 1.52 1.45 -2.21
C GLY A 41 1.19 0.55 -3.40
N ASN A 42 1.77 0.81 -4.56
CA ASN A 42 1.54 0.02 -5.78
C ASN A 42 1.82 -1.48 -5.63
N CYS A 43 2.71 -1.86 -4.73
CA CYS A 43 3.05 -3.26 -4.48
C CYS A 43 1.86 -4.04 -3.91
N ALA A 44 1.13 -3.44 -2.97
CA ALA A 44 -0.04 -4.06 -2.35
C ALA A 44 -1.30 -3.95 -3.22
N HIS A 45 -1.52 -2.79 -3.87
CA HIS A 45 -2.81 -2.47 -4.47
C HIS A 45 -2.89 -2.66 -5.99
N VAL A 46 -1.78 -2.52 -6.72
CA VAL A 46 -1.82 -2.45 -8.20
C VAL A 46 -1.12 -3.63 -8.86
N GLY A 47 0.06 -4.01 -8.41
CA GLY A 47 0.93 -4.90 -9.19
C GLY A 47 1.29 -6.21 -8.52
N THR A 48 2.24 -6.19 -7.60
CA THR A 48 2.95 -7.38 -7.14
C THR A 48 2.05 -8.37 -6.37
N ILE A 49 1.35 -7.90 -5.35
CA ILE A 49 0.52 -8.76 -4.50
C ILE A 49 -0.74 -9.22 -5.24
N PRO A 50 -1.52 -8.34 -5.90
CA PRO A 50 -2.71 -8.76 -6.63
C PRO A 50 -2.43 -9.80 -7.69
N SER A 51 -1.41 -9.61 -8.53
CA SER A 51 -1.07 -10.54 -9.61
C SER A 51 -0.61 -11.90 -9.10
N LYS A 52 0.17 -11.94 -8.01
CA LYS A 52 0.62 -13.18 -7.38
C LYS A 52 -0.54 -13.92 -6.68
N ALA A 53 -1.42 -13.20 -5.99
CA ALA A 53 -2.60 -13.77 -5.35
C ALA A 53 -3.55 -14.39 -6.37
N LEU A 54 -3.80 -13.69 -7.48
CA LEU A 54 -4.60 -14.21 -8.59
C LEU A 54 -3.95 -15.45 -9.21
N ARG A 55 -2.68 -15.36 -9.58
CA ARG A 55 -1.94 -16.50 -10.13
C ARG A 55 -1.98 -17.72 -9.21
N GLN A 56 -1.76 -17.54 -7.90
CA GLN A 56 -1.78 -18.64 -6.94
C GLN A 56 -3.16 -19.27 -6.83
N THR A 57 -4.22 -18.46 -6.87
CA THR A 57 -5.60 -18.95 -6.85
C THR A 57 -5.89 -19.81 -8.08
N VAL A 58 -5.55 -19.33 -9.27
CA VAL A 58 -5.71 -20.07 -10.53
C VAL A 58 -4.86 -21.35 -10.52
N TYR A 59 -3.61 -21.26 -10.07
CA TYR A 59 -2.73 -22.44 -9.97
C TYR A 59 -3.31 -23.52 -9.06
N ASN A 60 -3.86 -23.16 -7.91
CA ASN A 60 -4.51 -24.12 -6.99
C ASN A 60 -5.74 -24.77 -7.62
N LEU A 61 -6.57 -23.98 -8.33
CA LEU A 61 -7.72 -24.54 -9.07
C LEU A 61 -7.28 -25.52 -10.16
N MET A 62 -6.20 -25.19 -10.90
CA MET A 62 -5.65 -26.09 -11.93
C MET A 62 -5.07 -27.37 -11.33
N ARG A 63 -4.36 -27.29 -10.21
CA ARG A 63 -3.86 -28.47 -9.50
C ARG A 63 -5.00 -29.37 -9.07
N PHE A 64 -5.99 -28.80 -8.41
CA PHE A 64 -7.18 -29.52 -7.96
C PHE A 64 -7.89 -30.23 -9.14
N ARG A 65 -8.06 -29.54 -10.26
CA ARG A 65 -8.68 -30.08 -11.47
C ARG A 65 -7.88 -31.25 -12.09
N ARG A 66 -6.55 -31.24 -11.97
CA ARG A 66 -5.66 -32.27 -12.50
C ARG A 66 -5.55 -33.52 -11.59
N ASP A 67 -5.88 -33.34 -10.32
CA ASP A 67 -5.85 -34.47 -9.36
C ASP A 67 -7.01 -35.42 -9.61
N PRO A 68 -6.75 -36.75 -9.88
CA PRO A 68 -7.80 -37.70 -10.20
C PRO A 68 -8.82 -37.95 -9.07
N LEU A 69 -8.39 -37.74 -7.81
CA LEU A 69 -9.26 -37.90 -6.64
C LEU A 69 -10.09 -36.64 -6.43
N LEU A 70 -9.45 -35.50 -6.36
CA LEU A 70 -10.08 -34.23 -6.03
C LEU A 70 -11.01 -33.74 -7.14
N SER A 71 -10.69 -33.97 -8.40
CA SER A 71 -11.54 -33.60 -9.55
C SER A 71 -12.92 -34.26 -9.57
N ARG A 72 -13.10 -35.40 -8.84
CA ARG A 72 -14.37 -36.06 -8.70
C ARG A 72 -15.24 -35.51 -7.55
N MET A 73 -14.64 -34.72 -6.65
CA MET A 73 -15.30 -34.23 -5.43
C MET A 73 -16.04 -32.91 -5.64
N ALA A 74 -15.65 -32.11 -6.65
CA ALA A 74 -16.31 -30.84 -6.92
C ALA A 74 -16.19 -30.45 -8.41
N ASP A 75 -17.22 -29.80 -8.94
CA ASP A 75 -17.19 -29.23 -10.29
C ASP A 75 -16.50 -27.86 -10.27
N ILE A 76 -15.17 -27.85 -10.51
CA ILE A 76 -14.36 -26.64 -10.57
C ILE A 76 -14.59 -25.85 -11.87
N ARG A 77 -15.25 -26.43 -12.87
CA ARG A 77 -15.56 -25.74 -14.13
C ARG A 77 -16.52 -24.58 -13.93
N SER A 78 -17.27 -24.60 -12.82
CA SER A 78 -18.28 -23.60 -12.48
C SER A 78 -17.79 -22.47 -11.55
N VAL A 79 -16.48 -22.41 -11.19
CA VAL A 79 -15.97 -21.33 -10.35
C VAL A 79 -15.95 -20.02 -11.15
N PRO A 80 -16.80 -19.05 -10.83
CA PRO A 80 -16.87 -17.80 -11.56
C PRO A 80 -15.63 -16.93 -11.26
N LEU A 81 -15.23 -16.09 -12.22
CA LEU A 81 -14.09 -15.20 -12.08
C LEU A 81 -14.22 -14.28 -10.85
N SER A 82 -15.43 -13.85 -10.53
CA SER A 82 -15.69 -13.00 -9.34
C SER A 82 -15.23 -13.66 -8.03
N GLN A 83 -15.38 -14.98 -7.87
CA GLN A 83 -14.89 -15.68 -6.68
C GLN A 83 -13.37 -15.80 -6.67
N VAL A 84 -12.74 -15.95 -7.84
CA VAL A 84 -11.27 -15.94 -7.97
C VAL A 84 -10.72 -14.60 -7.59
N LEU A 85 -11.34 -13.50 -8.06
CA LEU A 85 -10.97 -12.12 -7.72
C LEU A 85 -11.21 -11.82 -6.23
N ALA A 86 -12.35 -12.23 -5.67
CA ALA A 86 -12.65 -12.02 -4.25
C ALA A 86 -11.58 -12.66 -3.34
N ARG A 87 -11.08 -13.85 -3.72
CA ARG A 87 -9.98 -14.48 -2.99
C ARG A 87 -8.67 -13.67 -3.07
N ALA A 88 -8.37 -13.10 -4.23
CA ALA A 88 -7.21 -12.22 -4.39
C ALA A 88 -7.35 -10.95 -3.54
N HIS A 89 -8.53 -10.31 -3.54
CA HIS A 89 -8.82 -9.15 -2.71
C HIS A 89 -8.63 -9.45 -1.22
N LYS A 90 -9.07 -10.63 -0.74
CA LYS A 90 -8.87 -11.02 0.66
C LYS A 90 -7.39 -11.08 1.07
N VAL A 91 -6.52 -11.48 0.14
CA VAL A 91 -5.06 -11.45 0.37
C VAL A 91 -4.56 -10.01 0.49
N ILE A 92 -5.04 -9.09 -0.36
CA ILE A 92 -4.69 -7.67 -0.31
C ILE A 92 -5.11 -7.07 1.03
N GLU A 93 -6.37 -7.24 1.43
CA GLU A 93 -6.90 -6.76 2.72
C GLU A 93 -6.04 -7.23 3.89
N THR A 94 -5.66 -8.52 3.88
CA THR A 94 -4.82 -9.10 4.94
C THR A 94 -3.43 -8.45 4.96
N GLN A 95 -2.83 -8.19 3.80
CA GLN A 95 -1.54 -7.53 3.71
C GLN A 95 -1.61 -6.08 4.19
N VAL A 96 -2.60 -5.31 3.73
CA VAL A 96 -2.82 -3.92 4.15
C VAL A 96 -3.00 -3.83 5.66
N SER A 97 -3.86 -4.69 6.24
CA SER A 97 -4.04 -4.78 7.70
C SER A 97 -2.74 -5.14 8.44
N THR A 98 -1.88 -5.96 7.83
CA THR A 98 -0.59 -6.30 8.42
C THR A 98 0.37 -5.11 8.41
N HIS A 99 0.43 -4.36 7.30
CA HIS A 99 1.23 -3.13 7.20
C HIS A 99 0.75 -2.06 8.17
N HIS A 100 -0.58 -1.84 8.30
CA HIS A 100 -1.14 -0.92 9.29
C HIS A 100 -0.67 -1.25 10.70
N ARG A 101 -0.88 -2.50 11.14
CA ARG A 101 -0.42 -2.96 12.47
C ARG A 101 1.09 -2.84 12.66
N PHE A 102 1.85 -2.92 11.58
CA PHE A 102 3.30 -2.77 11.63
C PHE A 102 3.70 -1.32 11.93
N PHE A 103 3.05 -0.34 11.32
CA PHE A 103 3.24 1.08 11.66
C PHE A 103 2.78 1.38 13.10
N GLU A 104 1.57 0.96 13.50
CA GLU A 104 1.04 1.16 14.86
C GLU A 104 1.98 0.60 15.93
N ARG A 105 2.44 -0.62 15.78
CA ARG A 105 3.33 -1.29 16.76
C ARG A 105 4.70 -0.65 16.90
N ASN A 106 5.08 0.20 15.96
CA ASN A 106 6.34 0.92 15.95
C ASN A 106 6.13 2.43 16.20
N ASP A 107 4.97 2.84 16.69
CA ASP A 107 4.62 4.23 17.05
C ASP A 107 4.90 5.20 15.88
N VAL A 108 4.57 4.78 14.64
CA VAL A 108 4.65 5.63 13.45
C VAL A 108 3.30 6.29 13.21
N ASP A 109 3.27 7.61 13.21
CA ASP A 109 2.07 8.37 12.91
C ASP A 109 1.79 8.35 11.39
N LEU A 110 0.57 7.93 11.00
CA LEU A 110 0.13 7.88 9.61
C LEU A 110 -0.80 9.05 9.30
N TYR A 111 -0.49 9.76 8.22
CA TYR A 111 -1.32 10.84 7.67
C TYR A 111 -1.77 10.47 6.26
N PHE A 112 -3.07 10.58 6.02
CA PHE A 112 -3.63 10.30 4.70
C PHE A 112 -4.04 11.60 4.02
N GLY A 113 -3.37 11.92 2.90
CA GLY A 113 -3.62 13.13 2.16
C GLY A 113 -2.47 13.52 1.24
N GLN A 114 -2.68 14.60 0.51
CA GLN A 114 -1.68 15.13 -0.40
C GLN A 114 -0.67 16.01 0.33
N ALA A 115 0.58 15.59 0.34
CA ALA A 115 1.68 16.32 0.94
C ALA A 115 2.18 17.45 0.04
N ARG A 116 2.45 18.63 0.62
CA ARG A 116 3.07 19.76 -0.05
C ARG A 116 4.05 20.45 0.87
N PHE A 117 5.28 20.67 0.42
CA PHE A 117 6.25 21.46 1.15
C PHE A 117 5.83 22.95 1.14
N GLU A 118 5.69 23.54 2.31
CA GLU A 118 5.43 24.98 2.48
C GLU A 118 6.74 25.74 2.76
N GLU A 119 7.61 25.14 3.58
CA GLU A 119 8.91 25.69 3.98
C GLU A 119 9.94 24.54 4.06
N PRO A 120 11.24 24.83 4.21
CA PRO A 120 12.27 23.78 4.30
C PRO A 120 12.02 22.71 5.37
N ASN A 121 11.33 23.05 6.45
CA ASN A 121 11.05 22.17 7.58
C ASN A 121 9.54 22.07 7.92
N LEU A 122 8.68 22.45 6.98
CA LEU A 122 7.24 22.45 7.14
C LEU A 122 6.56 21.85 5.91
N ILE A 123 5.68 20.89 6.15
CA ILE A 123 4.85 20.25 5.13
C ILE A 123 3.39 20.40 5.52
N SER A 124 2.52 20.67 4.56
CA SER A 124 1.07 20.56 4.72
C SER A 124 0.58 19.27 4.10
N VAL A 125 -0.45 18.70 4.72
CA VAL A 125 -1.16 17.51 4.27
C VAL A 125 -2.62 17.90 4.07
N LEU A 126 -3.09 17.89 2.82
CA LEU A 126 -4.50 18.10 2.50
C LEU A 126 -5.20 16.75 2.54
N THR A 127 -6.07 16.56 3.54
CA THR A 127 -6.84 15.32 3.70
C THR A 127 -7.98 15.22 2.66
N PRO A 128 -8.54 14.03 2.43
CA PRO A 128 -9.69 13.87 1.53
C PRO A 128 -10.92 14.70 1.93
N GLU A 129 -11.06 15.03 3.22
CA GLU A 129 -12.14 15.84 3.77
C GLU A 129 -11.91 17.36 3.57
N GLY A 130 -10.79 17.75 2.94
CA GLY A 130 -10.43 19.15 2.69
C GLY A 130 -9.80 19.87 3.89
N ILE A 131 -9.41 19.14 4.93
CA ILE A 131 -8.69 19.68 6.08
C ILE A 131 -7.20 19.75 5.75
N THR A 132 -6.56 20.85 6.11
CA THR A 132 -5.11 21.02 5.95
C THR A 132 -4.44 20.90 7.32
N GLU A 133 -3.62 19.86 7.48
CA GLU A 133 -2.77 19.67 8.63
C GLU A 133 -1.33 20.13 8.33
N ARG A 134 -0.66 20.74 9.31
CA ARG A 134 0.74 21.20 9.18
C ARG A 134 1.64 20.39 10.08
N ILE A 135 2.72 19.88 9.50
CA ILE A 135 3.67 18.99 10.15
C ILE A 135 5.07 19.58 10.02
N GLY A 136 5.71 19.86 11.16
CA GLY A 136 7.11 20.24 11.22
C GLY A 136 8.03 19.03 11.22
N PHE A 137 9.20 19.11 10.62
CA PHE A 137 10.16 18.02 10.55
C PHE A 137 11.61 18.52 10.44
N GLU A 138 12.57 17.62 10.67
CA GLU A 138 14.00 17.91 10.45
C GLU A 138 14.49 17.31 9.15
N HIS A 139 14.02 16.11 8.80
CA HIS A 139 14.40 15.37 7.60
C HIS A 139 13.17 14.89 6.84
N ALA A 140 13.26 14.87 5.51
CA ALA A 140 12.21 14.32 4.66
C ALA A 140 12.76 13.20 3.77
N VAL A 141 12.03 12.08 3.71
CA VAL A 141 12.29 10.98 2.77
C VAL A 141 11.19 10.96 1.73
N ILE A 142 11.53 11.13 0.46
CA ILE A 142 10.58 11.11 -0.66
C ILE A 142 10.56 9.70 -1.24
N ALA A 143 9.47 8.97 -1.00
CA ALA A 143 9.26 7.58 -1.42
C ALA A 143 7.94 7.40 -2.19
N THR A 144 7.61 8.38 -3.03
CA THR A 144 6.32 8.52 -3.72
C THR A 144 6.06 7.47 -4.81
N GLY A 145 7.04 6.62 -5.10
CA GLY A 145 6.93 5.54 -6.09
C GLY A 145 6.90 6.06 -7.52
N SER A 146 6.21 5.31 -8.38
CA SER A 146 6.11 5.60 -9.81
C SER A 146 4.71 5.32 -10.36
N ARG A 147 4.39 5.89 -11.49
CA ARG A 147 3.18 5.60 -12.27
C ARG A 147 3.58 5.08 -13.64
N PRO A 148 2.81 4.16 -14.27
CA PRO A 148 3.00 3.80 -15.65
C PRO A 148 2.95 5.05 -16.54
N TYR A 149 3.86 5.15 -17.48
CA TYR A 149 3.77 6.18 -18.50
C TYR A 149 2.61 5.87 -19.44
N GLN A 150 1.76 6.85 -19.68
CA GLN A 150 0.66 6.78 -20.65
C GLN A 150 0.96 7.77 -21.78
N PRO A 151 1.38 7.28 -22.96
CA PRO A 151 1.55 8.12 -24.14
C PRO A 151 0.23 8.82 -24.51
N ALA A 152 0.30 10.10 -24.89
CA ALA A 152 -0.88 10.88 -25.22
C ALA A 152 -1.54 10.47 -26.57
N ASP A 153 -0.83 9.73 -27.36
CA ASP A 153 -1.24 9.22 -28.69
C ASP A 153 -1.82 7.78 -28.67
N ILE A 154 -1.93 7.19 -27.48
CA ILE A 154 -2.49 5.84 -27.28
C ILE A 154 -3.67 5.92 -26.32
N ASP A 155 -4.85 5.55 -26.81
CA ASP A 155 -6.05 5.41 -25.96
C ASP A 155 -5.93 4.14 -25.11
N PHE A 156 -6.04 4.30 -23.79
CA PHE A 156 -6.09 3.19 -22.84
C PHE A 156 -7.55 2.97 -22.42
N ASN A 157 -8.08 1.79 -22.73
CA ASN A 157 -9.43 1.37 -22.39
C ASN A 157 -9.51 0.79 -20.97
#